data_043ccd2fba1cc66a8a872e952c6975c2
#
_entry.id   043ccd2fba1cc66a8a872e952c6975c2
#
_cell.length_a   1.000
_cell.length_b   1.000
_cell.length_c   1.000
_cell.angle_alpha   90.00
_cell.angle_beta   90.00
_cell.angle_gamma   90.00
#
_symmetry.space_group_name_H-M   'P 1'
#
loop_
_entity.id
_entity.type
_entity.pdbx_description
1 polymer ?
#
loop_
_entity_poly.entity_id
_entity_poly.type
_entity_poly.pdbx_seq_one_letter_code
_entity_poly.pdbx_strand_id
1 'polypeptide(L)'
;MRKKMGWTVWGILGFIFTPIGLLNILIGAAVWQSKSVSWQHPDDPIVFISVFGGVGGLFLLLGLIFLMIDIRRRYLLRRAYNGGNCVDAEIIGINIQKNVNMVNGNPRIIECAYTDPSGVVHVYRSRYLYTDVTKLLKSETVPVYIDRDNENIGFVDIDAVLPEIRIHG
;
A
#
# COMPACT_ATOMS: atom_id res chain seq x y z
N MET A 1 -17.25 -1.95 -12.91
CA MET A 1 -16.66 -0.82 -12.13
C MET A 1 -15.33 -1.23 -11.53
N ARG A 2 -14.25 -0.44 -11.65
CA ARG A 2 -12.94 -0.78 -11.08
C ARG A 2 -12.95 -0.44 -9.59
N LYS A 3 -13.01 -1.44 -8.70
CA LYS A 3 -12.98 -1.22 -7.25
C LYS A 3 -11.64 -0.60 -6.81
N LYS A 4 -11.72 0.37 -5.90
CA LYS A 4 -10.54 1.10 -5.40
C LYS A 4 -9.80 0.23 -4.38
N MET A 5 -8.63 -0.26 -4.76
CA MET A 5 -7.68 -0.90 -3.83
C MET A 5 -6.73 0.19 -3.32
N GLY A 6 -6.81 0.50 -2.01
CA GLY A 6 -5.98 1.55 -1.41
C GLY A 6 -4.48 1.27 -1.53
N TRP A 7 -3.65 2.34 -1.57
CA TRP A 7 -2.20 2.22 -1.43
C TRP A 7 -1.84 1.84 0.01
N THR A 8 -0.85 0.97 0.16
CA THR A 8 -0.26 0.71 1.47
C THR A 8 0.84 1.73 1.76
N VAL A 9 1.25 1.82 3.03
CA VAL A 9 2.43 2.61 3.41
C VAL A 9 3.66 2.15 2.63
N TRP A 10 3.82 0.85 2.43
CA TRP A 10 4.91 0.26 1.63
C TRP A 10 4.90 0.73 0.18
N GLY A 11 3.73 0.77 -0.46
CA GLY A 11 3.61 1.28 -1.83
C GLY A 11 3.99 2.77 -1.93
N ILE A 12 3.62 3.59 -0.95
CA ILE A 12 3.98 5.01 -0.89
C ILE A 12 5.50 5.15 -0.70
N LEU A 13 6.11 4.42 0.24
CA LEU A 13 7.55 4.44 0.46
C LEU A 13 8.31 3.96 -0.78
N GLY A 14 7.83 2.91 -1.45
CA GLY A 14 8.42 2.43 -2.69
C GLY A 14 8.40 3.48 -3.79
N PHE A 15 7.29 4.22 -3.91
CA PHE A 15 7.16 5.31 -4.89
C PHE A 15 8.08 6.51 -4.59
N ILE A 16 8.44 6.73 -3.33
CA ILE A 16 9.38 7.78 -2.93
C ILE A 16 10.84 7.32 -3.10
N PHE A 17 11.18 6.14 -2.63
CA PHE A 17 12.57 5.66 -2.61
C PHE A 17 13.11 5.32 -4.00
N THR A 18 12.27 4.77 -4.88
CA THR A 18 12.70 4.42 -6.25
C THR A 18 13.22 5.62 -7.03
N PRO A 19 12.50 6.75 -7.15
CA PRO A 19 13.01 7.91 -7.88
C PRO A 19 14.20 8.57 -7.17
N ILE A 20 14.26 8.59 -5.84
CA ILE A 20 15.42 9.11 -5.10
C ILE A 20 16.66 8.28 -5.40
N GLY A 21 16.54 6.94 -5.36
CA GLY A 21 17.65 6.04 -5.69
C GLY A 21 18.13 6.22 -7.12
N LEU A 22 17.20 6.28 -8.08
CA LEU A 22 17.52 6.50 -9.48
C LEU A 22 18.20 7.85 -9.70
N LEU A 23 17.71 8.92 -9.08
CA LEU A 23 18.27 10.27 -9.19
C LEU A 23 19.71 10.30 -8.68
N ASN A 24 20.01 9.68 -7.53
CA ASN A 24 21.37 9.59 -7.00
C ASN A 24 22.32 8.88 -7.97
N ILE A 25 21.91 7.75 -8.54
CA ILE A 25 22.71 7.02 -9.53
C ILE A 25 22.97 7.89 -10.77
N LEU A 26 21.95 8.58 -11.28
CA LEU A 26 22.08 9.46 -12.43
C LEU A 26 23.02 10.65 -12.15
N ILE A 27 22.95 11.25 -10.96
CA ILE A 27 23.88 12.32 -10.56
C ILE A 27 25.31 11.77 -10.52
N GLY A 28 25.53 10.61 -9.90
CA GLY A 28 26.83 9.95 -9.86
C GLY A 28 27.41 9.72 -11.26
N ALA A 29 26.57 9.19 -12.16
CA ALA A 29 26.97 8.92 -13.55
C ALA A 29 27.24 10.21 -14.35
N ALA A 30 26.39 11.24 -14.18
CA ALA A 30 26.55 12.53 -14.88
C ALA A 30 27.84 13.25 -14.45
N VAL A 31 28.13 13.28 -13.15
CA VAL A 31 29.36 13.88 -12.62
C VAL A 31 30.61 13.13 -13.09
N TRP A 32 30.56 11.80 -13.12
CA TRP A 32 31.66 10.99 -13.66
C TRP A 32 31.96 11.29 -15.12
N GLN A 33 30.92 11.48 -15.93
CA GLN A 33 31.10 11.79 -17.36
C GLN A 33 31.48 13.25 -17.61
N SER A 34 31.31 14.14 -16.62
CA SER A 34 31.55 15.56 -16.76
C SER A 34 33.06 15.86 -16.77
N LYS A 35 33.53 16.45 -17.89
CA LYS A 35 34.88 16.97 -17.99
C LYS A 35 35.07 18.33 -17.26
N SER A 36 33.99 18.90 -16.76
CA SER A 36 34.00 20.24 -16.10
C SER A 36 34.33 20.16 -14.61
N VAL A 37 34.33 18.94 -14.03
CA VAL A 37 34.64 18.76 -12.61
C VAL A 37 36.14 18.58 -12.46
N SER A 38 36.78 19.50 -11.73
CA SER A 38 38.20 19.42 -11.37
C SER A 38 38.29 18.67 -10.04
N TRP A 39 38.88 17.48 -10.07
CA TRP A 39 39.13 16.67 -8.88
C TRP A 39 40.46 17.08 -8.22
N GLN A 40 40.47 17.20 -6.89
CA GLN A 40 41.68 17.58 -6.14
C GLN A 40 42.64 16.40 -5.99
N HIS A 41 42.07 15.19 -5.82
CA HIS A 41 42.85 13.96 -5.70
C HIS A 41 42.40 12.93 -6.76
N PRO A 42 43.31 12.04 -7.18
CA PRO A 42 43.02 11.01 -8.21
C PRO A 42 41.93 10.04 -7.78
N ASP A 43 41.71 9.84 -6.46
CA ASP A 43 40.75 8.89 -5.92
C ASP A 43 39.36 9.52 -5.70
N ASP A 44 39.22 10.84 -5.73
CA ASP A 44 37.95 11.56 -5.50
C ASP A 44 36.80 11.06 -6.39
N PRO A 45 36.99 10.80 -7.71
CA PRO A 45 35.94 10.28 -8.56
C PRO A 45 35.41 8.91 -8.09
N ILE A 46 36.32 8.03 -7.64
CA ILE A 46 35.96 6.67 -7.18
C ILE A 46 35.15 6.76 -5.90
N VAL A 47 35.56 7.60 -4.96
CA VAL A 47 34.85 7.84 -3.70
C VAL A 47 33.45 8.42 -3.99
N PHE A 48 33.37 9.41 -4.87
CA PHE A 48 32.09 10.03 -5.25
C PHE A 48 31.12 9.01 -5.85
N ILE A 49 31.55 8.23 -6.84
CA ILE A 49 30.70 7.19 -7.44
C ILE A 49 30.32 6.10 -6.43
N SER A 50 31.24 5.69 -5.59
CA SER A 50 30.94 4.68 -4.57
C SER A 50 29.87 5.15 -3.59
N VAL A 51 29.90 6.40 -3.18
CA VAL A 51 28.90 6.99 -2.30
C VAL A 51 27.55 7.15 -3.03
N PHE A 52 27.51 7.81 -4.18
CA PHE A 52 26.26 8.05 -4.90
C PHE A 52 25.66 6.79 -5.50
N GLY A 53 26.50 5.91 -6.02
CA GLY A 53 26.09 4.59 -6.54
C GLY A 53 25.64 3.66 -5.42
N GLY A 54 26.37 3.60 -4.31
CA GLY A 54 26.05 2.75 -3.16
C GLY A 54 24.75 3.18 -2.47
N VAL A 55 24.66 4.46 -2.12
CA VAL A 55 23.44 5.03 -1.50
C VAL A 55 22.26 4.97 -2.46
N GLY A 56 22.47 5.39 -3.72
CA GLY A 56 21.43 5.35 -4.75
C GLY A 56 20.96 3.91 -5.02
N GLY A 57 21.88 2.96 -5.12
CA GLY A 57 21.57 1.54 -5.29
C GLY A 57 20.77 0.97 -4.12
N LEU A 58 21.13 1.32 -2.87
CA LEU A 58 20.40 0.89 -1.69
C LEU A 58 18.95 1.41 -1.70
N PHE A 59 18.74 2.71 -1.96
CA PHE A 59 17.40 3.30 -2.03
C PHE A 59 16.59 2.71 -3.17
N LEU A 60 17.22 2.48 -4.33
CA LEU A 60 16.54 1.85 -5.48
C LEU A 60 16.08 0.44 -5.15
N LEU A 61 16.94 -0.39 -4.55
CA LEU A 61 16.60 -1.76 -4.14
C LEU A 61 15.46 -1.77 -3.12
N LEU A 62 15.54 -0.96 -2.07
CA LEU A 62 14.48 -0.87 -1.07
C LEU A 62 13.17 -0.40 -1.70
N GLY A 63 13.22 0.60 -2.56
CA GLY A 63 12.06 1.11 -3.28
C GLY A 63 11.39 0.03 -4.14
N LEU A 64 12.17 -0.73 -4.90
CA LEU A 64 11.66 -1.83 -5.73
C LEU A 64 11.05 -2.96 -4.89
N ILE A 65 11.67 -3.33 -3.77
CA ILE A 65 11.11 -4.34 -2.85
C ILE A 65 9.75 -3.89 -2.32
N PHE A 66 9.64 -2.64 -1.86
CA PHE A 66 8.38 -2.11 -1.34
C PHE A 66 7.29 -2.02 -2.41
N LEU A 67 7.63 -1.61 -3.64
CA LEU A 67 6.70 -1.63 -4.76
C LEU A 67 6.24 -3.05 -5.09
N MET A 68 7.15 -4.02 -5.10
CA MET A 68 6.82 -5.42 -5.39
C MET A 68 5.84 -5.98 -4.35
N ILE A 69 6.03 -5.69 -3.06
CA ILE A 69 5.13 -6.10 -1.97
C ILE A 69 3.72 -5.51 -2.21
N ASP A 70 3.62 -4.22 -2.53
CA ASP A 70 2.32 -3.56 -2.75
C ASP A 70 1.62 -4.06 -4.02
N ILE A 71 2.36 -4.23 -5.12
CA ILE A 71 1.84 -4.78 -6.38
C ILE A 71 1.32 -6.21 -6.19
N ARG A 72 2.12 -7.08 -5.51
CA ARG A 72 1.71 -8.46 -5.20
C ARG A 72 0.44 -8.49 -4.36
N ARG A 73 0.36 -7.66 -3.32
CA ARG A 73 -0.84 -7.55 -2.48
C ARG A 73 -2.07 -7.14 -3.31
N ARG A 74 -1.94 -6.14 -4.16
CA ARG A 74 -3.03 -5.68 -5.04
C ARG A 74 -3.47 -6.74 -6.04
N TYR A 75 -2.50 -7.48 -6.58
CA TYR A 75 -2.79 -8.60 -7.48
C TYR A 75 -3.62 -9.67 -6.77
N LEU A 76 -3.22 -10.07 -5.56
CA LEU A 76 -3.94 -11.06 -4.76
C LEU A 76 -5.34 -10.60 -4.37
N LEU A 77 -5.50 -9.34 -3.94
CA LEU A 77 -6.82 -8.78 -3.65
C LEU A 77 -7.73 -8.70 -4.90
N ARG A 78 -7.16 -8.41 -6.08
CA ARG A 78 -7.92 -8.45 -7.34
C ARG A 78 -8.32 -9.86 -7.71
N ARG A 79 -7.45 -10.85 -7.49
CA ARG A 79 -7.75 -12.25 -7.72
C ARG A 79 -8.89 -12.72 -6.82
N ALA A 80 -8.83 -12.37 -5.53
CA ALA A 80 -9.90 -12.65 -4.58
C ALA A 80 -11.23 -12.02 -5.02
N TYR A 81 -11.23 -10.74 -5.40
CA TYR A 81 -12.44 -10.06 -5.86
C TYR A 81 -13.05 -10.68 -7.14
N ASN A 82 -12.22 -11.04 -8.12
CA ASN A 82 -12.68 -11.51 -9.43
C ASN A 82 -13.08 -13.01 -9.46
N GLY A 83 -12.48 -13.81 -8.60
CA GLY A 83 -12.62 -15.28 -8.65
C GLY A 83 -12.81 -15.95 -7.31
N GLY A 84 -12.84 -15.17 -6.22
CA GLY A 84 -13.00 -15.69 -4.86
C GLY A 84 -14.44 -16.04 -4.50
N ASN A 85 -14.59 -16.67 -3.35
CA ASN A 85 -15.88 -16.94 -2.74
C ASN A 85 -16.37 -15.69 -2.02
N CYS A 86 -17.59 -15.24 -2.31
CA CYS A 86 -18.21 -14.11 -1.61
C CYS A 86 -18.94 -14.64 -0.37
N VAL A 87 -18.60 -14.09 0.78
CA VAL A 87 -19.25 -14.37 2.07
C VAL A 87 -19.69 -13.07 2.73
N ASP A 88 -20.77 -13.10 3.48
CA ASP A 88 -21.18 -11.96 4.30
C ASP A 88 -20.49 -12.07 5.67
N ALA A 89 -19.60 -11.12 5.94
CA ALA A 89 -18.88 -11.04 7.19
C ALA A 89 -19.47 -9.96 8.10
N GLU A 90 -19.59 -10.24 9.40
CA GLU A 90 -20.10 -9.32 10.41
C GLU A 90 -19.07 -8.25 10.75
N ILE A 91 -19.49 -6.99 10.87
CA ILE A 91 -18.62 -5.89 11.31
C ILE A 91 -18.43 -5.98 12.82
N ILE A 92 -17.22 -6.36 13.24
CA ILE A 92 -16.86 -6.51 14.65
C ILE A 92 -16.24 -5.26 15.27
N GLY A 93 -15.73 -4.34 14.44
CA GLY A 93 -15.11 -3.12 14.95
C GLY A 93 -14.70 -2.12 13.88
N ILE A 94 -14.56 -0.87 14.32
CA ILE A 94 -14.02 0.22 13.52
C ILE A 94 -12.82 0.78 14.28
N ASN A 95 -11.62 0.47 13.81
CA ASN A 95 -10.38 0.85 14.46
C ASN A 95 -9.77 2.11 13.85
N ILE A 96 -9.41 3.07 14.70
CA ILE A 96 -8.68 4.28 14.30
C ILE A 96 -7.19 3.97 14.28
N GLN A 97 -6.54 4.15 13.13
CA GLN A 97 -5.10 3.95 12.99
C GLN A 97 -4.33 5.17 13.48
N LYS A 98 -3.99 5.19 14.77
CA LYS A 98 -3.26 6.29 15.41
C LYS A 98 -1.83 6.49 14.86
N ASN A 99 -1.25 5.44 14.27
CA ASN A 99 0.12 5.48 13.74
C ASN A 99 0.24 6.12 12.34
N VAL A 100 -0.89 6.47 11.72
CA VAL A 100 -0.93 7.11 10.39
C VAL A 100 -1.60 8.46 10.53
N ASN A 101 -0.80 9.49 10.80
CA ASN A 101 -1.28 10.87 10.84
C ASN A 101 -1.34 11.43 9.42
N MET A 102 -2.51 11.90 9.00
CA MET A 102 -2.69 12.64 7.75
C MET A 102 -3.35 13.99 8.02
N VAL A 103 -3.27 14.88 7.04
CA VAL A 103 -3.79 16.25 7.12
C VAL A 103 -5.27 16.30 7.53
N ASN A 104 -6.05 15.26 7.19
CA ASN A 104 -7.49 15.15 7.48
C ASN A 104 -7.83 14.20 8.65
N GLY A 105 -6.87 13.91 9.53
CA GLY A 105 -7.06 13.03 10.68
C GLY A 105 -6.62 11.58 10.43
N ASN A 106 -6.77 10.76 11.45
CA ASN A 106 -6.34 9.36 11.41
C ASN A 106 -7.30 8.51 10.59
N PRO A 107 -6.82 7.70 9.65
CA PRO A 107 -7.67 6.82 8.88
C PRO A 107 -8.29 5.73 9.76
N ARG A 108 -9.48 5.28 9.37
CA ARG A 108 -10.20 4.19 10.03
C ARG A 108 -10.13 2.93 9.19
N ILE A 109 -10.15 1.79 9.87
CA ILE A 109 -10.24 0.45 9.27
C ILE A 109 -11.46 -0.23 9.89
N ILE A 110 -12.27 -0.85 9.04
CA ILE A 110 -13.35 -1.72 9.47
C ILE A 110 -12.81 -3.15 9.53
N GLU A 111 -13.01 -3.80 10.67
CA GLU A 111 -12.72 -5.21 10.87
C GLU A 111 -14.01 -6.00 10.77
N CYS A 112 -13.98 -7.05 9.93
CA CYS A 112 -15.11 -7.92 9.69
C CYS A 112 -14.72 -9.35 10.02
N ALA A 113 -15.60 -10.07 10.73
CA ALA A 113 -15.41 -11.47 11.08
C ALA A 113 -16.31 -12.37 10.23
N TYR A 114 -15.77 -13.48 9.78
CA TYR A 114 -16.48 -14.58 9.15
C TYR A 114 -16.09 -15.88 9.83
N THR A 115 -17.07 -16.67 10.26
CA THR A 115 -16.83 -18.00 10.82
C THR A 115 -17.04 -19.03 9.72
N ASP A 116 -16.01 -19.81 9.44
CA ASP A 116 -16.08 -20.88 8.46
C ASP A 116 -16.92 -22.08 8.96
N PRO A 117 -17.25 -23.06 8.11
CA PRO A 117 -17.98 -24.27 8.52
C PRO A 117 -17.24 -25.13 9.52
N SER A 118 -15.92 -24.97 9.69
CA SER A 118 -15.10 -25.68 10.70
C SER A 118 -15.12 -25.01 12.05
N GLY A 119 -15.73 -23.81 12.17
CA GLY A 119 -15.80 -23.04 13.41
C GLY A 119 -14.61 -22.08 13.60
N VAL A 120 -13.72 -21.94 12.62
CA VAL A 120 -12.62 -20.98 12.68
C VAL A 120 -13.10 -19.58 12.32
N VAL A 121 -12.74 -18.58 13.14
CA VAL A 121 -13.09 -17.19 12.91
C VAL A 121 -11.96 -16.50 12.12
N HIS A 122 -12.29 -16.06 10.91
CA HIS A 122 -11.40 -15.28 10.06
C HIS A 122 -11.72 -13.79 10.17
N VAL A 123 -10.71 -12.96 10.47
CA VAL A 123 -10.88 -11.50 10.57
C VAL A 123 -10.24 -10.82 9.37
N TYR A 124 -11.07 -10.11 8.60
CA TYR A 124 -10.65 -9.35 7.43
C TYR A 124 -10.70 -7.85 7.70
N ARG A 125 -9.77 -7.11 7.08
CA ARG A 125 -9.65 -5.67 7.24
C ARG A 125 -9.95 -4.94 5.96
N SER A 126 -10.77 -3.89 6.05
CA SER A 126 -11.05 -3.00 4.93
C SER A 126 -9.82 -2.18 4.52
N ARG A 127 -9.92 -1.47 3.40
CA ARG A 127 -9.00 -0.39 3.06
C ARG A 127 -9.10 0.76 4.07
N TYR A 128 -8.12 1.67 4.07
CA TYR A 128 -8.17 2.90 4.84
C TYR A 128 -9.36 3.79 4.39
N LEU A 129 -10.12 4.23 5.37
CA LEU A 129 -11.25 5.15 5.20
C LEU A 129 -10.89 6.48 5.87
N TYR A 130 -10.93 7.54 5.10
CA TYR A 130 -10.53 8.88 5.55
C TYR A 130 -11.70 9.72 6.07
N THR A 131 -12.90 9.17 6.00
CA THR A 131 -14.14 9.78 6.50
C THR A 131 -14.71 8.93 7.61
N ASP A 132 -15.38 9.55 8.59
CA ASP A 132 -16.14 8.82 9.60
C ASP A 132 -17.35 8.15 8.98
N VAL A 133 -17.26 6.86 8.79
CA VAL A 133 -18.33 6.05 8.19
C VAL A 133 -19.21 5.35 9.22
N THR A 134 -18.93 5.50 10.51
CA THR A 134 -19.64 4.79 11.58
C THR A 134 -21.15 4.94 11.51
N LYS A 135 -21.62 6.17 11.20
CA LYS A 135 -23.06 6.48 11.09
C LYS A 135 -23.62 6.28 9.69
N LEU A 136 -22.76 5.92 8.71
CA LEU A 136 -23.13 5.83 7.30
C LEU A 136 -23.28 4.38 6.82
N LEU A 137 -22.92 3.43 7.65
CA LEU A 137 -23.06 2.01 7.32
C LEU A 137 -24.55 1.65 7.20
N LYS A 138 -24.89 1.03 6.07
CA LYS A 138 -26.26 0.59 5.77
C LYS A 138 -26.59 -0.79 6.30
N SER A 139 -25.55 -1.57 6.67
CA SER A 139 -25.67 -2.94 7.13
C SER A 139 -24.63 -3.24 8.20
N GLU A 140 -24.93 -4.19 9.07
CA GLU A 140 -23.99 -4.76 10.04
C GLU A 140 -23.08 -5.81 9.40
N THR A 141 -23.41 -6.29 8.19
CA THR A 141 -22.61 -7.24 7.42
C THR A 141 -22.04 -6.60 6.16
N VAL A 142 -20.87 -7.07 5.74
CA VAL A 142 -20.14 -6.60 4.55
C VAL A 142 -19.75 -7.79 3.70
N PRO A 143 -19.95 -7.73 2.36
CA PRO A 143 -19.45 -8.77 1.48
C PRO A 143 -17.92 -8.79 1.47
N VAL A 144 -17.36 -9.96 1.73
CA VAL A 144 -15.92 -10.25 1.70
C VAL A 144 -15.65 -11.31 0.64
N TYR A 145 -14.77 -11.00 -0.29
CA TYR A 145 -14.35 -11.93 -1.34
C TYR A 145 -13.06 -12.63 -0.90
N ILE A 146 -13.15 -13.90 -0.55
CA ILE A 146 -12.04 -14.73 -0.05
C ILE A 146 -11.38 -15.44 -1.22
N ASP A 147 -10.04 -15.39 -1.29
CA ASP A 147 -9.28 -16.10 -2.32
C ASP A 147 -9.43 -17.61 -2.16
N ARG A 148 -9.64 -18.34 -3.28
CA ARG A 148 -9.88 -19.79 -3.26
C ARG A 148 -8.69 -20.62 -2.79
N ASP A 149 -7.48 -20.11 -3.06
CA ASP A 149 -6.24 -20.84 -2.76
C ASP A 149 -5.65 -20.42 -1.41
N ASN A 150 -6.08 -19.26 -0.87
CA ASN A 150 -5.56 -18.75 0.40
C ASN A 150 -6.61 -17.94 1.16
N GLU A 151 -7.23 -18.56 2.14
CA GLU A 151 -8.27 -17.96 2.98
C GLU A 151 -7.79 -16.74 3.80
N ASN A 152 -6.46 -16.59 3.99
CA ASN A 152 -5.92 -15.39 4.64
C ASN A 152 -6.00 -14.14 3.77
N ILE A 153 -6.39 -14.28 2.48
CA ILE A 153 -6.51 -13.17 1.54
C ILE A 153 -8.00 -12.94 1.28
N GLY A 154 -8.51 -11.83 1.80
CA GLY A 154 -9.89 -11.40 1.58
C GLY A 154 -9.97 -9.94 1.19
N PHE A 155 -10.81 -9.63 0.20
CA PHE A 155 -11.14 -8.27 -0.19
C PHE A 155 -12.48 -7.88 0.43
N VAL A 156 -12.47 -6.92 1.36
CA VAL A 156 -13.68 -6.36 2.00
C VAL A 156 -14.27 -5.30 1.08
N ASP A 157 -15.45 -5.55 0.54
CA ASP A 157 -16.16 -4.61 -0.35
C ASP A 157 -16.99 -3.60 0.44
N ILE A 158 -16.29 -2.69 1.11
CA ILE A 158 -16.96 -1.66 1.91
C ILE A 158 -17.82 -0.71 1.06
N ASP A 159 -17.50 -0.57 -0.24
CA ASP A 159 -18.27 0.30 -1.14
C ASP A 159 -19.69 -0.25 -1.41
N ALA A 160 -19.94 -1.54 -1.13
CA ALA A 160 -21.27 -2.13 -1.24
C ALA A 160 -22.24 -1.68 -0.13
N VAL A 161 -21.68 -1.35 1.06
CA VAL A 161 -22.46 -1.01 2.26
C VAL A 161 -22.39 0.48 2.62
N LEU A 162 -21.54 1.25 1.95
CA LEU A 162 -21.48 2.70 2.10
C LEU A 162 -22.39 3.39 1.07
N PRO A 163 -23.09 4.48 1.46
CA PRO A 163 -23.75 5.34 0.50
C PRO A 163 -22.73 6.07 -0.39
N GLU A 164 -23.15 6.52 -1.57
CA GLU A 164 -22.33 7.40 -2.39
C GLU A 164 -22.18 8.75 -1.65
N ILE A 165 -20.95 9.06 -1.24
CA ILE A 165 -20.64 10.31 -0.53
C ILE A 165 -20.18 11.33 -1.57
N ARG A 166 -20.95 12.39 -1.75
CA ARG A 166 -20.59 13.55 -2.56
C ARG A 166 -20.30 14.71 -1.62
N ILE A 167 -19.05 15.14 -1.59
CA ILE A 167 -18.64 16.33 -0.83
C ILE A 167 -18.82 17.53 -1.76
N HIS A 168 -19.70 18.43 -1.38
CA HIS A 168 -19.88 19.72 -2.04
C HIS A 168 -19.06 20.74 -1.26
N GLY A 169 -18.06 21.36 -1.91
CA GLY A 169 -17.21 22.43 -1.38
C GLY A 169 -17.83 23.79 -1.61
#